data_74fb029ab2671bd0cb9995fd008edbf9
#
_entry.id   74fb029ab2671bd0cb9995fd008edbf9
#
_cell.length_a   1.000
_cell.length_b   1.000
_cell.length_c   1.000
_cell.angle_alpha   90.00
_cell.angle_beta   90.00
_cell.angle_gamma   90.00
#
_symmetry.space_group_name_H-M   'P 1'
#
loop_
_entity.id
_entity.type
_entity.pdbx_description
1 polymer ?
#
loop_
_entity_poly.entity_id
_entity_poly.type
_entity_poly.pdbx_seq_one_letter_code
_entity_poly.pdbx_strand_id
1 'polypeptide(L)'
;MQLNRFTDLGIRVLMYLSSIDGPSVTIGRLAEDLQVSKNHLVKVVHFMAQQHWLLTTRGKSGGVALSKRPEDYAIGDVVRVLEQNSIHGERLINCQQPPCVLLPACGLPAILQSALEQFYQFLNQYNLADVVT
;
A
#
# COMPACT_ATOMS: atom_id res chain seq x y z
N MET A 1 16.14 -2.40 -4.68
CA MET A 1 15.03 -1.88 -3.87
C MET A 1 13.72 -2.17 -4.59
N GLN A 2 12.74 -2.71 -3.91
CA GLN A 2 11.47 -3.11 -4.48
C GLN A 2 10.38 -2.95 -3.41
N LEU A 3 9.21 -2.45 -3.78
CA LEU A 3 8.06 -2.45 -2.89
C LEU A 3 7.66 -3.89 -2.56
N ASN A 4 7.23 -4.14 -1.32
CA ASN A 4 6.80 -5.47 -0.94
C ASN A 4 5.49 -5.88 -1.65
N ARG A 5 5.21 -7.20 -1.67
CA ARG A 5 4.02 -7.73 -2.36
C ARG A 5 2.71 -7.20 -1.78
N PHE A 6 2.68 -6.96 -0.49
CA PHE A 6 1.51 -6.42 0.18
C PHE A 6 1.21 -5.00 -0.32
N THR A 7 2.24 -4.17 -0.43
CA THR A 7 2.14 -2.80 -0.96
C THR A 7 1.73 -2.81 -2.43
N ASP A 8 2.39 -3.63 -3.25
CA ASP A 8 2.06 -3.74 -4.68
C ASP A 8 0.59 -4.11 -4.87
N LEU A 9 0.12 -5.13 -4.16
CA LEU A 9 -1.28 -5.56 -4.26
C LEU A 9 -2.24 -4.49 -3.73
N GLY A 10 -1.90 -3.82 -2.63
CA GLY A 10 -2.73 -2.74 -2.08
C GLY A 10 -2.93 -1.60 -3.08
N ILE A 11 -1.87 -1.17 -3.73
CA ILE A 11 -1.95 -0.13 -4.77
C ILE A 11 -2.81 -0.60 -5.95
N ARG A 12 -2.62 -1.83 -6.41
CA ARG A 12 -3.43 -2.40 -7.51
C ARG A 12 -4.91 -2.46 -7.17
N VAL A 13 -5.25 -2.80 -5.95
CA VAL A 13 -6.65 -2.80 -5.47
C VAL A 13 -7.24 -1.40 -5.54
N LEU A 14 -6.53 -0.40 -5.04
CA LEU A 14 -7.00 0.99 -5.10
C LEU A 14 -7.17 1.48 -6.55
N MET A 15 -6.20 1.18 -7.41
CA MET A 15 -6.26 1.55 -8.83
C MET A 15 -7.44 0.87 -9.53
N TYR A 16 -7.64 -0.43 -9.28
CA TYR A 16 -8.76 -1.18 -9.86
C TYR A 16 -10.09 -0.58 -9.42
N LEU A 17 -10.28 -0.33 -8.12
CA LEU A 17 -11.52 0.24 -7.59
C LEU A 17 -11.77 1.66 -8.07
N SER A 18 -10.72 2.41 -8.37
CA SER A 18 -10.82 3.75 -8.96
C SER A 18 -11.28 3.73 -10.41
N SER A 19 -11.06 2.63 -11.13
CA SER A 19 -11.30 2.51 -12.57
C SER A 19 -12.61 1.80 -12.93
N ILE A 20 -13.28 1.16 -11.96
CA ILE A 20 -14.51 0.41 -12.26
C ILE A 20 -15.74 1.32 -12.33
N ASP A 21 -16.66 0.95 -13.19
CA ASP A 21 -18.01 1.49 -13.20
C ASP A 21 -18.88 0.71 -12.21
N GLY A 22 -19.50 1.41 -11.29
CA GLY A 22 -20.39 0.80 -10.31
C GLY A 22 -19.97 1.04 -8.87
N PRO A 23 -20.87 0.75 -7.90
CA PRO A 23 -20.69 1.12 -6.50
C PRO A 23 -19.70 0.22 -5.74
N SER A 24 -19.50 -1.03 -6.19
CA SER A 24 -18.63 -1.97 -5.50
C SER A 24 -18.32 -3.19 -6.37
N VAL A 25 -17.31 -3.97 -5.96
CA VAL A 25 -16.93 -5.22 -6.60
C VAL A 25 -16.75 -6.29 -5.51
N THR A 26 -17.10 -7.54 -5.84
CA THR A 26 -16.90 -8.66 -4.90
C THR A 26 -15.41 -9.01 -4.77
N ILE A 27 -15.02 -9.55 -3.61
CA ILE A 27 -13.65 -10.06 -3.39
C ILE A 27 -13.28 -11.13 -4.44
N GLY A 28 -14.22 -12.02 -4.77
CA GLY A 28 -13.99 -13.07 -5.75
C GLY A 28 -13.65 -12.51 -7.13
N ARG A 29 -14.42 -11.53 -7.60
CA ARG A 29 -14.17 -10.88 -8.88
C ARG A 29 -12.85 -10.10 -8.88
N LEU A 30 -12.59 -9.37 -7.79
CA LEU A 30 -11.34 -8.62 -7.65
C LEU A 30 -10.12 -9.56 -7.69
N ALA A 31 -10.18 -10.71 -7.00
CA ALA A 31 -9.11 -11.71 -7.02
C ALA A 31 -8.91 -12.30 -8.42
N GLU A 32 -9.99 -12.58 -9.13
CA GLU A 32 -9.95 -13.11 -10.50
C GLU A 32 -9.35 -12.11 -11.46
N ASP A 33 -9.83 -10.88 -11.46
CA ASP A 33 -9.37 -9.83 -12.37
C ASP A 33 -7.90 -9.43 -12.12
N LEU A 34 -7.48 -9.39 -10.85
CA LEU A 34 -6.09 -9.11 -10.48
C LEU A 34 -5.17 -10.33 -10.55
N GLN A 35 -5.73 -11.53 -10.78
CA GLN A 35 -5.00 -12.80 -10.86
C GLN A 35 -4.17 -13.08 -9.61
N VAL A 36 -4.78 -12.89 -8.45
CA VAL A 36 -4.16 -13.14 -7.14
C VAL A 36 -4.98 -14.11 -6.32
N SER A 37 -4.35 -14.76 -5.32
CA SER A 37 -5.07 -15.62 -4.41
C SER A 37 -6.08 -14.82 -3.58
N LYS A 38 -7.27 -15.39 -3.40
CA LYS A 38 -8.31 -14.77 -2.58
C LYS A 38 -7.85 -14.55 -1.12
N ASN A 39 -7.12 -15.52 -0.56
CA ASN A 39 -6.60 -15.43 0.80
C ASN A 39 -5.64 -14.26 0.98
N HIS A 40 -4.75 -14.02 0.02
CA HIS A 40 -3.83 -12.90 0.06
C HIS A 40 -4.59 -11.57 -0.08
N LEU A 41 -5.53 -11.52 -1.02
CA LEU A 41 -6.35 -10.33 -1.25
C LEU A 41 -7.17 -9.94 -0.02
N VAL A 42 -7.79 -10.91 0.65
CA VAL A 42 -8.59 -10.68 1.87
C VAL A 42 -7.76 -9.98 2.95
N LYS A 43 -6.50 -10.38 3.15
CA LYS A 43 -5.61 -9.75 4.13
C LYS A 43 -5.34 -8.28 3.79
N VAL A 44 -5.07 -7.99 2.53
CA VAL A 44 -4.79 -6.63 2.05
C VAL A 44 -6.04 -5.75 2.17
N VAL A 45 -7.18 -6.25 1.72
CA VAL A 45 -8.47 -5.52 1.81
C VAL A 45 -8.84 -5.25 3.26
N HIS A 46 -8.70 -6.25 4.13
CA HIS A 46 -8.97 -6.08 5.56
C HIS A 46 -8.10 -4.98 6.18
N PHE A 47 -6.81 -4.99 5.91
CA PHE A 47 -5.89 -3.94 6.37
C PHE A 47 -6.31 -2.56 5.86
N MET A 48 -6.60 -2.44 4.57
CA MET A 48 -6.99 -1.15 3.99
C MET A 48 -8.36 -0.66 4.49
N ALA A 49 -9.28 -1.57 4.82
CA ALA A 49 -10.54 -1.22 5.46
C ALA A 49 -10.31 -0.68 6.88
N GLN A 50 -9.37 -1.26 7.64
CA GLN A 50 -8.97 -0.73 8.95
C GLN A 50 -8.33 0.66 8.86
N GLN A 51 -7.67 0.98 7.75
CA GLN A 51 -7.14 2.32 7.48
C GLN A 51 -8.23 3.31 7.02
N HIS A 52 -9.49 2.87 6.94
CA HIS A 52 -10.60 3.67 6.42
C HIS A 52 -10.44 4.06 4.94
N TRP A 53 -9.66 3.31 4.18
CA TRP A 53 -9.48 3.52 2.74
C TRP A 53 -10.52 2.80 1.90
N LEU A 54 -11.10 1.74 2.44
CA LEU A 54 -12.10 0.92 1.75
C LEU A 54 -13.35 0.77 2.61
N LEU A 55 -14.48 0.67 1.93
CA LEU A 55 -15.74 0.22 2.48
C LEU A 55 -15.98 -1.21 2.08
N THR A 56 -16.31 -2.06 3.04
CA THR A 56 -16.65 -3.46 2.80
C THR A 56 -18.06 -3.74 3.29
N THR A 57 -18.84 -4.46 2.47
CA THR A 57 -20.18 -4.90 2.81
C THR A 57 -20.27 -6.42 2.71
N ARG A 58 -21.05 -7.03 3.61
CA ARG A 58 -21.26 -8.49 3.64
C ARG A 58 -22.55 -8.85 2.91
N GLY A 59 -22.68 -10.14 2.51
CA GLY A 59 -23.87 -10.71 1.89
C GLY A 59 -23.76 -10.84 0.38
N LYS A 60 -24.88 -11.26 -0.27
CA LYS A 60 -24.94 -11.53 -1.72
C LYS A 60 -24.69 -10.29 -2.58
N SER A 61 -25.07 -9.10 -2.09
CA SER A 61 -24.82 -7.83 -2.72
C SER A 61 -23.62 -7.10 -2.12
N GLY A 62 -22.85 -7.81 -1.26
CA GLY A 62 -21.67 -7.28 -0.62
C GLY A 62 -20.50 -7.10 -1.56
N GLY A 63 -19.59 -6.22 -1.21
CA GLY A 63 -18.41 -5.97 -2.01
C GLY A 63 -17.47 -4.95 -1.37
N VAL A 64 -16.51 -4.54 -2.15
CA VAL A 64 -15.46 -3.61 -1.77
C VAL A 64 -15.57 -2.36 -2.64
N ALA A 65 -15.45 -1.20 -2.02
CA ALA A 65 -15.45 0.09 -2.71
C ALA A 65 -14.46 1.06 -2.06
N LEU A 66 -14.05 2.09 -2.78
CA LEU A 66 -13.31 3.20 -2.20
C LEU A 66 -14.17 3.94 -1.18
N SER A 67 -13.57 4.37 -0.07
CA SER A 67 -14.27 5.15 0.98
C SER A 67 -14.28 6.66 0.71
N LYS A 68 -13.42 7.11 -0.19
CA LYS A 68 -13.23 8.53 -0.56
C LYS A 68 -13.04 8.64 -2.07
N ARG A 69 -12.99 9.89 -2.53
CA ARG A 69 -12.68 10.16 -3.94
C ARG A 69 -11.22 9.79 -4.25
N PRO A 70 -10.90 9.35 -5.48
CA PRO A 70 -9.52 9.05 -5.85
C PRO A 70 -8.52 10.17 -5.57
N GLU A 71 -8.94 11.43 -5.69
CA GLU A 71 -8.11 12.60 -5.41
C GLU A 71 -7.68 12.71 -3.94
N ASP A 72 -8.39 12.04 -3.04
CA ASP A 72 -8.13 12.09 -1.59
C ASP A 72 -7.15 11.02 -1.11
N TYR A 73 -6.58 10.21 -2.02
CA TYR A 73 -5.54 9.21 -1.70
C TYR A 73 -4.18 9.72 -2.18
N ALA A 74 -3.40 10.30 -1.28
CA ALA A 74 -2.02 10.68 -1.57
C ALA A 74 -1.16 9.41 -1.71
N ILE A 75 -0.48 9.24 -2.84
CA ILE A 75 0.24 8.00 -3.18
C ILE A 75 1.37 7.72 -2.18
N GLY A 76 2.10 8.75 -1.76
CA GLY A 76 3.20 8.58 -0.80
C GLY A 76 2.71 8.07 0.57
N ASP A 77 1.59 8.60 1.05
CA ASP A 77 1.01 8.16 2.34
C ASP A 77 0.49 6.72 2.23
N VAL A 78 -0.14 6.38 1.12
CA VAL A 78 -0.61 5.01 0.86
C VAL A 78 0.57 4.03 0.86
N VAL A 79 1.63 4.34 0.11
CA VAL A 79 2.83 3.47 0.03
C VAL A 79 3.49 3.36 1.39
N ARG A 80 3.65 4.46 2.11
CA ARG A 80 4.26 4.48 3.45
C ARG A 80 3.53 3.53 4.40
N VAL A 81 2.22 3.68 4.52
CA VAL A 81 1.41 2.88 5.46
C VAL A 81 1.45 1.39 5.08
N LEU A 82 1.38 1.06 3.80
CA LEU A 82 1.47 -0.33 3.34
C LEU A 82 2.86 -0.93 3.58
N GLU A 83 3.94 -0.17 3.34
CA GLU A 83 5.31 -0.64 3.60
C GLU A 83 5.57 -0.84 5.09
N GLN A 84 5.05 0.03 5.96
CA GLN A 84 5.18 -0.11 7.42
C GLN A 84 4.55 -1.41 7.94
N ASN A 85 3.57 -1.95 7.25
CA ASN A 85 2.94 -3.21 7.62
C ASN A 85 3.80 -4.44 7.29
N SER A 86 4.97 -4.27 6.68
CA SER A 86 5.89 -5.37 6.39
C SER A 86 6.72 -5.77 7.62
N ILE A 87 7.21 -7.01 7.62
CA ILE A 87 8.09 -7.54 8.68
C ILE A 87 9.37 -6.70 8.82
N HIS A 88 9.83 -6.13 7.72
CA HIS A 88 11.07 -5.35 7.69
C HIS A 88 10.83 -3.85 7.98
N GLY A 89 9.57 -3.41 8.02
CA GLY A 89 9.22 -2.01 8.18
C GLY A 89 9.78 -1.13 7.05
N GLU A 90 9.97 0.14 7.34
CA GLU A 90 10.50 1.13 6.37
C GLU A 90 12.04 1.14 6.26
N ARG A 91 12.73 0.12 6.75
CA ARG A 91 14.20 0.14 6.77
C ARG A 91 14.78 -0.23 5.41
N LEU A 92 15.65 0.61 4.91
CA LEU A 92 16.44 0.31 3.71
C LEU A 92 17.69 -0.52 4.02
N ILE A 93 18.11 -0.57 5.28
CA ILE A 93 19.30 -1.27 5.74
C ILE A 93 19.05 -1.90 7.11
N ASN A 94 19.62 -3.09 7.32
CA ASN A 94 19.57 -3.76 8.61
C ASN A 94 20.95 -3.70 9.28
N CYS A 95 21.06 -2.91 10.35
CA CYS A 95 22.30 -2.74 11.12
C CYS A 95 22.36 -3.65 12.36
N GLN A 96 21.35 -4.47 12.59
CA GLN A 96 21.19 -5.25 13.82
C GLN A 96 21.48 -6.74 13.66
N GLN A 97 21.35 -7.28 12.46
CA GLN A 97 21.51 -8.71 12.19
C GLN A 97 22.32 -8.97 10.90
N PRO A 98 23.64 -9.25 11.03
CA PRO A 98 24.43 -9.21 12.28
C PRO A 98 24.66 -7.77 12.76
N PRO A 99 24.98 -7.57 14.05
CA PRO A 99 25.25 -6.23 14.56
C PRO A 99 26.42 -5.59 13.79
N CYS A 100 26.22 -4.39 13.30
CA CYS A 100 27.21 -3.68 12.50
C CYS A 100 28.22 -2.97 13.43
N VAL A 101 29.50 -3.28 13.30
CA VAL A 101 30.57 -2.68 14.10
C VAL A 101 30.78 -1.19 13.82
N LEU A 102 30.30 -0.71 12.67
CA LEU A 102 30.42 0.70 12.27
C LEU A 102 29.32 1.58 12.83
N LEU A 103 28.25 1.00 13.39
CA LEU A 103 27.03 1.71 13.76
C LEU A 103 27.26 2.95 14.65
N PRO A 104 28.14 2.92 15.68
CA PRO A 104 28.32 4.08 16.55
C PRO A 104 28.79 5.36 15.85
N ALA A 105 29.48 5.22 14.69
CA ALA A 105 30.05 6.35 13.95
C ALA A 105 29.51 6.44 12.51
N CYS A 106 28.49 5.65 12.16
CA CYS A 106 28.01 5.55 10.79
C CYS A 106 26.82 6.50 10.56
N GLY A 107 26.96 7.42 9.59
CA GLY A 107 25.88 8.31 9.17
C GLY A 107 24.93 7.73 8.12
N LEU A 108 25.25 6.55 7.55
CA LEU A 108 24.47 5.98 6.44
C LEU A 108 23.00 5.72 6.78
N PRO A 109 22.64 5.16 7.96
CA PRO A 109 21.22 4.96 8.28
C PRO A 109 20.39 6.26 8.24
N ALA A 110 20.93 7.36 8.76
CA ALA A 110 20.27 8.66 8.74
C ALA A 110 20.10 9.21 7.32
N ILE A 111 21.12 9.04 6.49
CA ILE A 111 21.06 9.45 5.06
C ILE A 111 20.00 8.66 4.33
N LEU A 112 19.97 7.34 4.51
CA LEU A 112 18.96 6.48 3.88
C LEU A 112 17.54 6.79 4.37
N GLN A 113 17.39 7.09 5.66
CA GLN A 113 16.10 7.48 6.20
C GLN A 113 15.61 8.81 5.59
N SER A 114 16.50 9.78 5.43
CA SER A 114 16.19 11.04 4.77
C SER A 114 15.81 10.83 3.30
N ALA A 115 16.52 9.95 2.59
CA ALA A 115 16.20 9.61 1.21
C ALA A 115 14.83 8.93 1.09
N LEU A 116 14.49 8.05 2.02
CA LEU A 116 13.18 7.40 2.06
C LEU A 116 12.06 8.42 2.31
N GLU A 117 12.27 9.38 3.19
CA GLU A 117 11.32 10.46 3.43
C GLU A 117 11.10 11.30 2.16
N GLN A 118 12.16 11.64 1.44
CA GLN A 118 12.09 12.32 0.14
C GLN A 118 11.30 11.51 -0.89
N PHE A 119 11.47 10.19 -0.89
CA PHE A 119 10.73 9.29 -1.76
C PHE A 119 9.22 9.40 -1.52
N TYR A 120 8.77 9.34 -0.27
CA TYR A 120 7.35 9.48 0.05
C TYR A 120 6.82 10.88 -0.24
N GLN A 121 7.60 11.92 0.05
CA GLN A 121 7.22 13.30 -0.25
C GLN A 121 7.07 13.53 -1.75
N PHE A 122 7.95 12.95 -2.55
CA PHE A 122 7.83 13.01 -4.01
C PHE A 122 6.53 12.33 -4.47
N LEU A 123 6.24 11.14 -3.98
CA LEU A 123 5.02 10.43 -4.33
C LEU A 123 3.75 11.18 -3.88
N ASN A 124 3.81 11.96 -2.82
CA ASN A 124 2.67 12.76 -2.34
C ASN A 124 2.34 13.97 -3.23
N GLN A 125 3.15 14.24 -4.24
CA GLN A 125 2.75 15.18 -5.30
C GLN A 125 1.67 14.60 -6.21
N TYR A 126 1.39 13.30 -6.10
CA TYR A 126 0.43 12.54 -6.91
C TYR A 126 -0.63 11.91 -6.01
N ASN A 127 -1.83 11.80 -6.54
CA ASN A 127 -2.95 11.10 -5.91
C ASN A 127 -3.41 9.92 -6.79
N LEU A 128 -4.38 9.16 -6.30
CA LEU A 128 -4.86 7.98 -7.03
C LEU A 128 -5.46 8.34 -8.39
N ALA A 129 -6.08 9.50 -8.54
CA ALA A 129 -6.63 9.93 -9.83
C ALA A 129 -5.54 10.22 -10.87
N ASP A 130 -4.33 10.58 -10.44
CA ASP A 130 -3.22 10.88 -11.35
C ASP A 130 -2.62 9.60 -11.97
N VAL A 131 -2.79 8.44 -11.33
CA VAL A 131 -2.18 7.18 -11.78
C VAL A 131 -3.15 6.28 -12.53
N VAL A 132 -4.43 6.62 -12.55
CA VAL A 132 -5.47 5.89 -13.27
C VAL A 132 -6.11 6.82 -14.30
N THR A 133 -5.83 6.55 -15.55
CA THR A 133 -6.36 7.33 -16.68
C THR A 133 -7.40 6.55 -17.47
#